data_e2af630e2a992fdec9bb7c679978bf16
#
_entry.id   e2af630e2a992fdec9bb7c679978bf16
#
_cell.length_a   1.000
_cell.length_b   1.000
_cell.length_c   1.000
_cell.angle_alpha   90.00
_cell.angle_beta   90.00
_cell.angle_gamma   90.00
#
_symmetry.space_group_name_H-M   'P 1'
#
loop_
_entity.id
_entity.type
_entity.pdbx_description
1 polymer ?
#
loop_
_entity_poly.entity_id
_entity_poly.type
_entity_poly.pdbx_seq_one_letter_code
_entity_poly.pdbx_strand_id
1 'polypeptide(L)'
;MKLLVYIEGAAVRGGIEVFAERHVARLRAEGREVVVACRLPPDFAPFDEIIVHKCSDVATLEAFPAEKTVYYVHDHEPICPRGYAYTPLKRNCTRPGGVWPCILCAPACRSWRAALGRVFSQRRRIAAMARFKKLVVISEFMKSRLVANGLPSERISVEPPKTLPNSPTPPLPHSSTLPSVDLLYVGQLIRGKGVHLLLQAIARMKAPRTLDVVGTGNMEGELKALAARLGIADRVRFNGFQKDPQDWMRRAACVVVPSFWQEPYGLVAAEAVALGRPVVAFAIGGLPEACQGKATLVSPGDIAALAAALESGTDSKGKETA
;
A
#
# COMPACT_ATOMS: atom_id res chain seq x y z
N MET A 1 -25.62 1.08 -18.41
CA MET A 1 -25.46 0.84 -16.96
C MET A 1 -24.87 2.09 -16.33
N LYS A 2 -25.61 2.68 -15.40
CA LYS A 2 -25.24 3.92 -14.70
C LYS A 2 -24.64 3.57 -13.34
N LEU A 3 -23.41 3.99 -13.13
CA LEU A 3 -22.61 3.67 -11.94
C LEU A 3 -22.44 4.91 -11.05
N LEU A 4 -22.56 4.73 -9.74
CA LEU A 4 -22.07 5.71 -8.77
C LEU A 4 -20.72 5.21 -8.24
N VAL A 5 -19.68 6.03 -8.34
CA VAL A 5 -18.40 5.80 -7.67
C VAL A 5 -18.25 6.78 -6.52
N TYR A 6 -18.25 6.27 -5.30
CA TYR A 6 -18.11 7.06 -4.08
C TYR A 6 -16.68 6.99 -3.53
N ILE A 7 -16.12 8.18 -3.24
CA ILE A 7 -14.78 8.33 -2.65
C ILE A 7 -14.84 9.44 -1.61
N GLU A 8 -14.76 9.10 -0.33
CA GLU A 8 -14.78 10.08 0.75
C GLU A 8 -13.49 10.93 0.74
N GLY A 9 -13.63 12.25 0.87
CA GLY A 9 -12.54 13.16 1.22
C GLY A 9 -11.44 13.31 0.17
N ALA A 10 -11.77 13.68 -1.05
CA ALA A 10 -10.83 13.90 -2.17
C ALA A 10 -9.74 14.99 -1.96
N ALA A 11 -9.56 15.54 -0.77
CA ALA A 11 -8.65 16.66 -0.52
C ALA A 11 -7.17 16.28 -0.39
N VAL A 12 -6.84 15.00 -0.15
CA VAL A 12 -5.45 14.51 -0.02
C VAL A 12 -5.23 13.38 -1.01
N ARG A 13 -4.41 13.60 -2.04
CA ARG A 13 -4.04 12.57 -3.01
C ARG A 13 -3.15 11.51 -2.36
N GLY A 14 -3.68 10.30 -2.19
CA GLY A 14 -2.98 9.09 -1.78
C GLY A 14 -3.14 7.97 -2.81
N GLY A 15 -2.64 6.78 -2.47
CA GLY A 15 -2.72 5.63 -3.37
C GLY A 15 -4.15 5.17 -3.67
N ILE A 16 -5.10 5.35 -2.74
CA ILE A 16 -6.51 4.97 -2.92
C ILE A 16 -7.18 5.88 -3.94
N GLU A 17 -6.96 7.19 -3.84
CA GLU A 17 -7.53 8.18 -4.73
C GLU A 17 -7.01 7.98 -6.17
N VAL A 18 -5.71 7.74 -6.34
CA VAL A 18 -5.12 7.42 -7.65
C VAL A 18 -5.68 6.12 -8.23
N PHE A 19 -5.86 5.09 -7.40
CA PHE A 19 -6.49 3.84 -7.84
C PHE A 19 -7.93 4.07 -8.30
N ALA A 20 -8.72 4.82 -7.53
CA ALA A 20 -10.11 5.11 -7.86
C ALA A 20 -10.25 5.97 -9.13
N GLU A 21 -9.39 6.97 -9.33
CA GLU A 21 -9.34 7.77 -10.57
C GLU A 21 -9.06 6.86 -11.79
N ARG A 22 -8.08 5.96 -11.70
CA ARG A 22 -7.78 4.99 -12.75
C ARG A 22 -8.94 4.03 -13.01
N HIS A 23 -9.61 3.58 -11.93
CA HIS A 23 -10.79 2.74 -12.05
C HIS A 23 -11.93 3.44 -12.79
N VAL A 24 -12.24 4.70 -12.42
CA VAL A 24 -13.24 5.54 -13.10
C VAL A 24 -12.89 5.71 -14.58
N ALA A 25 -11.64 6.02 -14.91
CA ALA A 25 -11.21 6.19 -16.29
C ALA A 25 -11.43 4.90 -17.11
N ARG A 26 -11.10 3.74 -16.54
CA ARG A 26 -11.34 2.44 -17.16
C ARG A 26 -12.84 2.18 -17.40
N LEU A 27 -13.68 2.38 -16.39
CA LEU A 27 -15.13 2.18 -16.50
C LEU A 27 -15.75 3.06 -17.60
N ARG A 28 -15.30 4.30 -17.72
CA ARG A 28 -15.73 5.21 -18.80
C ARG A 28 -15.25 4.75 -20.17
N ALA A 29 -14.02 4.24 -20.28
CA ALA A 29 -13.49 3.66 -21.51
C ALA A 29 -14.25 2.38 -21.95
N GLU A 30 -14.83 1.65 -20.99
CA GLU A 30 -15.72 0.50 -21.22
C GLU A 30 -17.17 0.93 -21.60
N GLY A 31 -17.41 2.22 -21.82
CA GLY A 31 -18.73 2.75 -22.20
C GLY A 31 -19.75 2.84 -21.06
N ARG A 32 -19.30 2.82 -19.80
CA ARG A 32 -20.20 2.99 -18.65
C ARG A 32 -20.45 4.46 -18.37
N GLU A 33 -21.68 4.78 -17.99
CA GLU A 33 -22.02 6.11 -17.43
C GLU A 33 -21.59 6.15 -15.98
N VAL A 34 -20.58 6.97 -15.64
CA VAL A 34 -19.98 6.99 -14.29
C VAL A 34 -20.15 8.37 -13.66
N VAL A 35 -20.89 8.42 -12.55
CA VAL A 35 -21.02 9.57 -11.66
C VAL A 35 -20.06 9.38 -10.49
N VAL A 36 -19.21 10.37 -10.23
CA VAL A 36 -18.29 10.36 -9.08
C VAL A 36 -18.84 11.27 -7.99
N ALA A 37 -18.91 10.79 -6.76
CA ALA A 37 -19.39 11.54 -5.61
C ALA A 37 -18.48 11.40 -4.39
N CYS A 38 -18.39 12.49 -3.62
CA CYS A 38 -17.72 12.51 -2.30
C CYS A 38 -18.70 12.71 -1.13
N ARG A 39 -19.98 12.82 -1.45
CA ARG A 39 -21.12 12.88 -0.50
C ARG A 39 -22.21 11.95 -0.98
N LEU A 40 -23.04 11.47 -0.05
CA LEU A 40 -24.18 10.64 -0.41
C LEU A 40 -25.12 11.43 -1.34
N PRO A 41 -25.58 10.83 -2.46
CA PRO A 41 -26.65 11.40 -3.27
C PRO A 41 -27.96 11.35 -2.49
N PRO A 42 -28.92 12.22 -2.82
CA PRO A 42 -30.23 12.22 -2.17
C PRO A 42 -31.04 10.95 -2.46
N ASP A 43 -30.75 10.26 -3.58
CA ASP A 43 -31.40 9.03 -3.99
C ASP A 43 -30.40 8.10 -4.71
N PHE A 44 -30.54 6.80 -4.46
CA PHE A 44 -29.76 5.75 -5.10
C PHE A 44 -30.52 5.03 -6.24
N ALA A 45 -31.81 5.30 -6.42
CA ALA A 45 -32.62 4.64 -7.43
C ALA A 45 -32.06 4.75 -8.86
N PRO A 46 -31.48 5.90 -9.28
CA PRO A 46 -30.97 6.07 -10.64
C PRO A 46 -29.75 5.22 -10.97
N PHE A 47 -29.10 4.59 -9.98
CA PHE A 47 -27.87 3.85 -10.17
C PHE A 47 -28.11 2.34 -10.18
N ASP A 48 -27.56 1.67 -11.18
CA ASP A 48 -27.61 0.20 -11.30
C ASP A 48 -26.65 -0.47 -10.31
N GLU A 49 -25.47 0.14 -10.08
CA GLU A 49 -24.47 -0.34 -9.14
C GLU A 49 -23.73 0.84 -8.50
N ILE A 50 -23.29 0.64 -7.26
CA ILE A 50 -22.59 1.60 -6.44
C ILE A 50 -21.22 1.02 -6.09
N ILE A 51 -20.16 1.71 -6.46
CA ILE A 51 -18.77 1.34 -6.17
C ILE A 51 -18.25 2.27 -5.10
N VAL A 52 -17.82 1.73 -3.96
CA VAL A 52 -17.28 2.50 -2.83
C VAL A 52 -15.79 2.18 -2.68
N HIS A 53 -14.91 3.18 -2.84
CA HIS A 53 -13.47 3.01 -2.68
C HIS A 53 -12.96 3.41 -1.29
N LYS A 54 -13.63 4.34 -0.62
CA LYS A 54 -13.26 4.81 0.72
C LYS A 54 -14.49 5.38 1.39
N CYS A 55 -14.76 4.90 2.60
CA CYS A 55 -15.80 5.43 3.45
C CYS A 55 -15.42 5.20 4.92
N SER A 56 -14.97 6.26 5.60
CA SER A 56 -14.53 6.21 6.99
C SER A 56 -15.69 6.38 7.97
N ASP A 57 -16.75 7.08 7.56
CA ASP A 57 -17.93 7.27 8.39
C ASP A 57 -18.87 6.06 8.30
N VAL A 58 -19.18 5.49 9.48
CA VAL A 58 -20.00 4.28 9.56
C VAL A 58 -21.47 4.54 9.21
N ALA A 59 -22.01 5.71 9.58
CA ALA A 59 -23.39 6.06 9.24
C ALA A 59 -23.57 6.20 7.73
N THR A 60 -22.61 6.84 7.06
CA THR A 60 -22.53 6.90 5.60
C THR A 60 -22.43 5.50 4.98
N LEU A 61 -21.60 4.62 5.56
CA LEU A 61 -21.45 3.26 5.07
C LEU A 61 -22.75 2.45 5.19
N GLU A 62 -23.48 2.60 6.29
CA GLU A 62 -24.75 1.93 6.52
C GLU A 62 -25.89 2.42 5.62
N ALA A 63 -25.79 3.64 5.09
CA ALA A 63 -26.78 4.23 4.21
C ALA A 63 -26.76 3.65 2.78
N PHE A 64 -25.67 3.01 2.36
CA PHE A 64 -25.61 2.40 1.02
C PHE A 64 -26.55 1.19 0.89
N PRO A 65 -27.33 1.09 -0.21
CA PRO A 65 -28.19 -0.06 -0.49
C PRO A 65 -27.33 -1.32 -0.72
N ALA A 66 -27.51 -2.31 0.14
CA ALA A 66 -26.61 -3.47 0.23
C ALA A 66 -26.53 -4.30 -1.06
N GLU A 67 -27.67 -4.45 -1.74
CA GLU A 67 -27.83 -5.28 -2.96
C GLU A 67 -27.20 -4.65 -4.22
N LYS A 68 -26.93 -3.34 -4.20
CA LYS A 68 -26.29 -2.60 -5.31
C LYS A 68 -24.82 -2.26 -5.03
N THR A 69 -24.34 -2.46 -3.79
CA THR A 69 -23.03 -1.93 -3.36
C THR A 69 -21.92 -2.94 -3.53
N VAL A 70 -20.86 -2.51 -4.21
CA VAL A 70 -19.55 -3.16 -4.32
C VAL A 70 -18.53 -2.30 -3.55
N TYR A 71 -17.92 -2.85 -2.51
CA TYR A 71 -16.98 -2.12 -1.67
C TYR A 71 -15.54 -2.59 -1.92
N TYR A 72 -14.67 -1.68 -2.33
CA TYR A 72 -13.24 -1.93 -2.53
C TYR A 72 -12.47 -1.68 -1.22
N VAL A 73 -11.86 -2.72 -0.69
CA VAL A 73 -11.06 -2.67 0.53
C VAL A 73 -9.58 -2.50 0.16
N HIS A 74 -9.06 -1.29 0.37
CA HIS A 74 -7.69 -0.94 -0.02
C HIS A 74 -6.66 -1.07 1.11
N ASP A 75 -7.12 -1.02 2.36
CA ASP A 75 -6.28 -1.01 3.55
C ASP A 75 -6.95 -1.74 4.72
N HIS A 76 -6.33 -1.67 5.90
CA HIS A 76 -6.83 -2.31 7.11
C HIS A 76 -7.87 -1.47 7.87
N GLU A 77 -8.17 -0.25 7.46
CA GLU A 77 -9.11 0.62 8.16
C GLU A 77 -10.48 -0.05 8.40
N PRO A 78 -11.06 -0.78 7.42
CA PRO A 78 -12.33 -1.45 7.61
C PRO A 78 -12.36 -2.52 8.71
N ILE A 79 -11.22 -3.10 9.07
CA ILE A 79 -11.11 -4.20 10.03
C ILE A 79 -10.24 -3.89 11.25
N CYS A 80 -9.56 -2.75 11.28
CA CYS A 80 -8.66 -2.37 12.36
C CYS A 80 -8.98 -0.96 12.87
N PRO A 81 -9.31 -0.76 14.16
CA PRO A 81 -9.63 0.55 14.71
C PRO A 81 -8.46 1.55 14.69
N ARG A 82 -7.25 1.10 14.37
CA ARG A 82 -6.06 1.93 14.15
C ARG A 82 -5.72 2.12 12.67
N GLY A 83 -6.39 1.41 11.77
CA GLY A 83 -6.18 1.48 10.33
C GLY A 83 -4.93 0.80 9.77
N TYR A 84 -4.02 0.31 10.63
CA TYR A 84 -2.70 -0.16 10.17
C TYR A 84 -2.41 -1.63 10.46
N ALA A 85 -3.28 -2.35 11.16
CA ALA A 85 -3.04 -3.71 11.68
C ALA A 85 -1.67 -3.85 12.39
N TYR A 86 -1.26 -2.81 13.11
CA TYR A 86 0.03 -2.71 13.79
C TYR A 86 -0.16 -2.21 15.22
N THR A 87 0.34 -2.96 16.20
CA THR A 87 0.11 -2.69 17.63
C THR A 87 0.97 -1.55 18.15
N PRO A 88 0.62 -0.91 19.30
CA PRO A 88 1.48 0.06 19.98
C PRO A 88 2.86 -0.50 20.32
N LEU A 89 2.95 -1.82 20.59
CA LEU A 89 4.20 -2.52 20.86
C LEU A 89 5.03 -2.80 19.59
N LYS A 90 4.71 -2.13 18.47
CA LYS A 90 5.42 -2.25 17.19
C LYS A 90 5.43 -3.67 16.63
N ARG A 91 4.35 -4.44 16.82
CA ARG A 91 4.16 -5.79 16.28
C ARG A 91 2.99 -5.82 15.31
N ASN A 92 3.07 -6.64 14.29
CA ASN A 92 1.97 -6.88 13.37
C ASN A 92 0.80 -7.56 14.10
N CYS A 93 -0.41 -7.08 13.85
CA CYS A 93 -1.62 -7.59 14.47
C CYS A 93 -2.28 -8.62 13.55
N THR A 94 -2.40 -9.85 14.01
CA THR A 94 -3.13 -10.92 13.33
C THR A 94 -4.54 -11.14 13.88
N ARG A 95 -4.91 -10.45 14.96
CA ARG A 95 -6.20 -10.61 15.62
C ARG A 95 -7.35 -10.05 14.79
N PRO A 96 -8.55 -10.63 14.88
CA PRO A 96 -9.76 -10.03 14.34
C PRO A 96 -10.03 -8.65 14.97
N GLY A 97 -10.56 -7.73 14.15
CA GLY A 97 -10.98 -6.42 14.64
C GLY A 97 -12.26 -6.46 15.45
N GLY A 98 -12.53 -5.39 16.21
CA GLY A 98 -13.77 -5.26 16.96
C GLY A 98 -13.90 -6.15 18.20
N VAL A 99 -12.82 -6.76 18.69
CA VAL A 99 -12.76 -7.59 19.90
C VAL A 99 -12.10 -6.87 21.08
N TRP A 100 -12.26 -7.39 22.31
CA TRP A 100 -11.70 -6.82 23.53
C TRP A 100 -10.22 -6.41 23.44
N PRO A 101 -9.30 -7.20 22.86
CA PRO A 101 -7.90 -6.78 22.72
C PRO A 101 -7.69 -5.50 21.91
N CYS A 102 -8.65 -5.11 21.06
CA CYS A 102 -8.57 -3.85 20.31
C CYS A 102 -8.75 -2.63 21.20
N ILE A 103 -9.43 -2.75 22.35
CA ILE A 103 -9.56 -1.69 23.35
C ILE A 103 -8.19 -1.36 23.94
N LEU A 104 -7.41 -2.39 24.27
CA LEU A 104 -6.05 -2.25 24.79
C LEU A 104 -5.06 -1.77 23.71
N CYS A 105 -5.37 -2.02 22.44
CA CYS A 105 -4.58 -1.58 21.30
C CYS A 105 -4.86 -0.13 20.88
N ALA A 106 -5.95 0.46 21.36
CA ALA A 106 -6.38 1.82 21.03
C ALA A 106 -5.92 2.94 22.02
N PRO A 107 -4.77 2.86 22.72
CA PRO A 107 -4.35 3.84 23.73
C PRO A 107 -3.98 5.22 23.17
N ALA A 108 -4.05 5.41 21.85
CA ALA A 108 -4.01 6.75 21.25
C ALA A 108 -5.32 7.54 21.47
N CYS A 109 -6.34 6.91 22.07
CA CYS A 109 -7.57 7.59 22.45
C CYS A 109 -7.37 8.28 23.81
N ARG A 110 -7.68 9.56 23.89
CA ARG A 110 -7.61 10.39 25.11
C ARG A 110 -8.48 9.86 26.26
N SER A 111 -9.35 8.87 26.01
CA SER A 111 -10.21 8.25 27.03
C SER A 111 -10.59 6.82 26.62
N TRP A 112 -10.90 5.98 27.63
CA TRP A 112 -11.43 4.63 27.42
C TRP A 112 -12.79 4.62 26.68
N ARG A 113 -13.61 5.68 26.85
CA ARG A 113 -14.88 5.84 26.12
C ARG A 113 -14.63 5.97 24.62
N ALA A 114 -13.64 6.75 24.22
CA ALA A 114 -13.26 6.89 22.80
C ALA A 114 -12.71 5.57 22.24
N ALA A 115 -11.97 4.79 23.03
CA ALA A 115 -11.49 3.47 22.63
C ALA A 115 -12.64 2.49 22.41
N LEU A 116 -13.61 2.45 23.34
CA LEU A 116 -14.84 1.66 23.19
C LEU A 116 -15.62 2.09 21.96
N GLY A 117 -15.84 3.40 21.77
CA GLY A 117 -16.56 3.93 20.61
C GLY A 117 -15.94 3.46 19.28
N ARG A 118 -14.60 3.44 19.17
CA ARG A 118 -13.91 2.93 17.98
C ARG A 118 -14.14 1.43 17.77
N VAL A 119 -14.13 0.61 18.82
CA VAL A 119 -14.38 -0.83 18.70
C VAL A 119 -15.83 -1.10 18.29
N PHE A 120 -16.81 -0.36 18.85
CA PHE A 120 -18.21 -0.46 18.44
C PHE A 120 -18.41 0.01 17.00
N SER A 121 -17.82 1.14 16.61
CA SER A 121 -17.83 1.63 15.22
C SER A 121 -17.26 0.59 14.26
N GLN A 122 -16.17 -0.09 14.65
CA GLN A 122 -15.56 -1.14 13.86
C GLN A 122 -16.47 -2.34 13.66
N ARG A 123 -17.18 -2.77 14.71
CA ARG A 123 -18.17 -3.86 14.61
C ARG A 123 -19.33 -3.50 13.67
N ARG A 124 -19.86 -2.28 13.79
CA ARG A 124 -20.91 -1.79 12.88
C ARG A 124 -20.42 -1.76 11.42
N ARG A 125 -19.19 -1.32 11.20
CA ARG A 125 -18.56 -1.30 9.88
C ARG A 125 -18.47 -2.72 9.29
N ILE A 126 -17.97 -3.68 10.04
CA ILE A 126 -17.89 -5.09 9.60
C ILE A 126 -19.30 -5.63 9.30
N ALA A 127 -20.29 -5.34 10.14
CA ALA A 127 -21.67 -5.76 9.93
C ALA A 127 -22.29 -5.12 8.67
N ALA A 128 -22.02 -3.83 8.40
CA ALA A 128 -22.47 -3.16 7.19
C ALA A 128 -21.84 -3.80 5.93
N MET A 129 -20.53 -4.02 5.95
CA MET A 129 -19.81 -4.66 4.84
C MET A 129 -20.29 -6.08 4.54
N ALA A 130 -20.62 -6.86 5.59
CA ALA A 130 -21.11 -8.23 5.43
C ALA A 130 -22.44 -8.33 4.64
N ARG A 131 -23.20 -7.23 4.55
CA ARG A 131 -24.47 -7.17 3.81
C ARG A 131 -24.27 -6.80 2.33
N PHE A 132 -23.17 -6.19 1.95
CA PHE A 132 -22.94 -5.71 0.59
C PHE A 132 -22.94 -6.84 -0.43
N LYS A 133 -23.37 -6.51 -1.65
CA LYS A 133 -23.40 -7.42 -2.80
C LYS A 133 -22.05 -8.09 -3.02
N LYS A 134 -20.97 -7.32 -2.93
CA LYS A 134 -19.60 -7.78 -3.18
C LYS A 134 -18.58 -6.94 -2.42
N LEU A 135 -17.56 -7.60 -1.93
CA LEU A 135 -16.36 -6.97 -1.42
C LEU A 135 -15.21 -7.28 -2.39
N VAL A 136 -14.46 -6.27 -2.77
CA VAL A 136 -13.29 -6.43 -3.64
C VAL A 136 -12.04 -6.10 -2.84
N VAL A 137 -11.10 -7.02 -2.82
CA VAL A 137 -9.79 -6.85 -2.19
C VAL A 137 -8.69 -6.96 -3.22
N ILE A 138 -7.53 -6.43 -2.90
CA ILE A 138 -6.40 -6.33 -3.81
C ILE A 138 -5.38 -7.47 -3.68
N SER A 139 -5.58 -8.40 -2.72
CA SER A 139 -4.71 -9.55 -2.47
C SER A 139 -5.43 -10.68 -1.73
N GLU A 140 -4.94 -11.91 -1.87
CA GLU A 140 -5.39 -13.06 -1.07
C GLU A 140 -5.09 -12.83 0.42
N PHE A 141 -3.98 -12.16 0.72
CA PHE A 141 -3.67 -11.73 2.08
C PHE A 141 -4.81 -10.88 2.65
N MET A 142 -5.30 -9.85 1.95
CA MET A 142 -6.42 -9.03 2.43
C MET A 142 -7.72 -9.83 2.52
N LYS A 143 -7.99 -10.76 1.59
CA LYS A 143 -9.13 -11.68 1.68
C LYS A 143 -9.08 -12.49 2.96
N SER A 144 -7.94 -13.11 3.27
CA SER A 144 -7.76 -13.88 4.50
C SER A 144 -8.01 -13.03 5.75
N ARG A 145 -7.58 -11.76 5.74
CA ARG A 145 -7.82 -10.82 6.83
C ARG A 145 -9.29 -10.47 7.01
N LEU A 146 -10.04 -10.29 5.91
CA LEU A 146 -11.48 -10.03 5.96
C LEU A 146 -12.25 -11.26 6.48
N VAL A 147 -11.94 -12.45 5.97
CA VAL A 147 -12.54 -13.71 6.42
C VAL A 147 -12.29 -13.94 7.92
N ALA A 148 -11.06 -13.73 8.40
CA ALA A 148 -10.71 -13.80 9.82
C ALA A 148 -11.48 -12.79 10.69
N ASN A 149 -12.06 -11.75 10.08
CA ASN A 149 -12.95 -10.78 10.75
C ASN A 149 -14.44 -11.11 10.60
N GLY A 150 -14.78 -12.30 10.10
CA GLY A 150 -16.16 -12.79 10.01
C GLY A 150 -16.91 -12.34 8.74
N LEU A 151 -16.21 -11.81 7.73
CA LEU A 151 -16.83 -11.46 6.47
C LEU A 151 -16.97 -12.71 5.56
N PRO A 152 -18.10 -12.89 4.85
CA PRO A 152 -18.38 -14.09 4.08
C PRO A 152 -17.46 -14.23 2.87
N SER A 153 -16.69 -15.32 2.81
CA SER A 153 -15.68 -15.57 1.78
C SER A 153 -16.25 -15.56 0.36
N GLU A 154 -17.48 -16.03 0.19
CA GLU A 154 -18.21 -16.10 -1.09
C GLU A 154 -18.56 -14.72 -1.67
N ARG A 155 -18.56 -13.68 -0.84
CA ARG A 155 -18.79 -12.29 -1.27
C ARG A 155 -17.48 -11.53 -1.52
N ILE A 156 -16.32 -12.14 -1.23
CA ILE A 156 -15.02 -11.50 -1.36
C ILE A 156 -14.31 -11.98 -2.62
N SER A 157 -14.13 -11.10 -3.60
CA SER A 157 -13.29 -11.37 -4.76
C SER A 157 -11.95 -10.67 -4.65
N VAL A 158 -10.91 -11.32 -5.15
CA VAL A 158 -9.56 -10.75 -5.23
C VAL A 158 -9.36 -10.20 -6.63
N GLU A 159 -9.13 -8.91 -6.71
CA GLU A 159 -8.85 -8.19 -7.96
C GLU A 159 -7.54 -7.39 -7.76
N PRO A 160 -6.38 -7.99 -8.03
CA PRO A 160 -5.12 -7.29 -7.92
C PRO A 160 -5.13 -6.03 -8.80
N PRO A 161 -4.52 -4.93 -8.36
CA PRO A 161 -4.39 -3.74 -9.17
C PRO A 161 -3.79 -4.12 -10.52
N LYS A 162 -4.48 -3.80 -11.61
CA LYS A 162 -3.86 -3.88 -12.92
C LYS A 162 -2.76 -2.83 -12.93
N THR A 163 -1.54 -3.25 -12.61
CA THR A 163 -0.37 -2.40 -12.75
C THR A 163 -0.27 -2.06 -14.21
N LEU A 164 -0.50 -0.80 -14.54
CA LEU A 164 -0.44 -0.35 -15.91
C LEU A 164 1.01 -0.37 -16.39
N PRO A 165 1.34 -1.23 -17.36
CA PRO A 165 2.35 -0.88 -18.34
C PRO A 165 1.69 -0.08 -19.48
N ASN A 166 0.72 0.79 -19.21
CA ASN A 166 -0.05 1.49 -20.23
C ASN A 166 -0.09 2.99 -20.01
N SER A 167 1.05 3.59 -19.76
CA SER A 167 1.45 4.69 -20.59
C SER A 167 2.32 4.05 -21.70
N PRO A 168 2.06 4.27 -22.98
CA PRO A 168 3.04 4.06 -24.03
C PRO A 168 4.09 5.17 -23.89
N THR A 169 4.77 5.19 -22.75
CA THR A 169 6.00 5.96 -22.65
C THR A 169 7.00 5.10 -23.40
N PRO A 170 7.49 5.56 -24.54
CA PRO A 170 8.52 4.82 -25.26
C PRO A 170 9.62 4.46 -24.28
N PRO A 171 10.32 3.33 -24.46
CA PRO A 171 11.53 3.07 -23.71
C PRO A 171 12.32 4.36 -23.75
N LEU A 172 12.69 4.88 -22.57
CA LEU A 172 13.56 6.06 -22.50
C LEU A 172 14.73 5.74 -23.43
N PRO A 173 15.06 6.61 -24.39
CA PRO A 173 16.25 6.39 -25.19
C PRO A 173 17.38 6.14 -24.19
N HIS A 174 18.27 5.17 -24.51
CA HIS A 174 19.43 4.80 -23.69
C HIS A 174 20.39 5.97 -23.42
N SER A 175 20.03 7.15 -23.84
CA SER A 175 20.68 8.46 -23.73
C SER A 175 20.01 9.38 -22.69
N SER A 176 19.46 8.86 -21.59
CA SER A 176 19.11 9.80 -20.52
C SER A 176 20.39 10.21 -19.79
N THR A 177 20.73 11.48 -19.90
CA THR A 177 21.84 12.16 -19.22
C THR A 177 21.69 12.19 -17.68
N LEU A 178 20.64 11.55 -17.16
CA LEU A 178 20.35 11.45 -15.75
C LEU A 178 21.15 10.30 -15.13
N PRO A 179 21.77 10.51 -13.96
CA PRO A 179 22.57 9.50 -13.29
C PRO A 179 21.76 8.23 -12.96
N SER A 180 22.41 7.08 -13.05
CA SER A 180 21.84 5.81 -12.59
C SER A 180 21.60 5.88 -11.09
N VAL A 181 20.55 5.20 -10.62
CA VAL A 181 20.19 5.05 -9.21
C VAL A 181 20.56 3.63 -8.78
N ASP A 182 21.42 3.45 -7.77
CA ASP A 182 21.77 2.11 -7.30
C ASP A 182 20.58 1.47 -6.60
N LEU A 183 20.19 2.03 -5.46
CA LEU A 183 19.05 1.58 -4.67
C LEU A 183 18.00 2.68 -4.63
N LEU A 184 16.75 2.31 -4.83
CA LEU A 184 15.62 3.23 -4.79
C LEU A 184 14.61 2.79 -3.74
N TYR A 185 14.24 3.71 -2.87
CA TYR A 185 13.03 3.61 -2.05
C TYR A 185 11.99 4.61 -2.54
N VAL A 186 10.74 4.16 -2.66
CA VAL A 186 9.59 5.02 -2.98
C VAL A 186 8.50 4.79 -1.94
N GLY A 187 8.02 5.85 -1.28
CA GLY A 187 6.91 5.76 -0.35
C GLY A 187 6.91 6.80 0.76
N GLN A 188 5.91 6.73 1.62
CA GLN A 188 5.81 7.61 2.79
C GLN A 188 6.94 7.31 3.79
N LEU A 189 7.52 8.36 4.37
CA LEU A 189 8.55 8.24 5.40
C LEU A 189 7.91 8.11 6.78
N ILE A 190 7.29 6.96 6.99
CA ILE A 190 6.67 6.56 8.26
C ILE A 190 7.29 5.26 8.78
N ARG A 191 7.18 5.01 10.07
CA ARG A 191 7.89 3.89 10.71
C ARG A 191 7.59 2.54 10.08
N GLY A 192 6.31 2.25 9.78
CA GLY A 192 5.89 0.98 9.21
C GLY A 192 6.47 0.67 7.84
N LYS A 193 6.92 1.67 7.09
CA LYS A 193 7.57 1.53 5.77
C LYS A 193 9.06 1.13 5.84
N GLY A 194 9.67 1.11 7.03
CA GLY A 194 10.93 0.43 7.29
C GLY A 194 12.20 1.08 6.75
N VAL A 195 12.18 2.35 6.31
CA VAL A 195 13.38 3.03 5.79
C VAL A 195 14.53 3.03 6.81
N HIS A 196 14.24 3.11 8.10
CA HIS A 196 15.26 3.02 9.15
C HIS A 196 15.96 1.64 9.19
N LEU A 197 15.28 0.55 8.81
CA LEU A 197 15.88 -0.78 8.68
C LEU A 197 16.76 -0.86 7.42
N LEU A 198 16.29 -0.24 6.33
CA LEU A 198 17.07 -0.12 5.10
C LEU A 198 18.38 0.64 5.32
N LEU A 199 18.37 1.76 6.03
CA LEU A 199 19.58 2.51 6.37
C LEU A 199 20.56 1.65 7.20
N GLN A 200 20.05 0.87 8.15
CA GLN A 200 20.88 -0.07 8.93
C GLN A 200 21.46 -1.19 8.08
N ALA A 201 20.71 -1.67 7.08
CA ALA A 201 21.21 -2.67 6.14
C ALA A 201 22.33 -2.11 5.26
N ILE A 202 22.13 -0.92 4.70
CA ILE A 202 23.14 -0.22 3.87
C ILE A 202 24.45 0.03 4.64
N ALA A 203 24.35 0.38 5.92
CA ALA A 203 25.53 0.58 6.75
C ALA A 203 26.33 -0.71 7.02
N ARG A 204 25.70 -1.89 6.86
CA ARG A 204 26.34 -3.21 7.02
C ARG A 204 26.90 -3.79 5.72
N MET A 205 26.55 -3.20 4.59
CA MET A 205 27.03 -3.67 3.28
C MET A 205 28.54 -3.49 3.15
N LYS A 206 29.20 -4.50 2.60
CA LYS A 206 30.64 -4.48 2.32
C LYS A 206 30.95 -3.59 1.10
N ALA A 207 30.13 -3.67 0.07
CA ALA A 207 30.22 -2.81 -1.11
C ALA A 207 29.37 -1.55 -0.89
N PRO A 208 29.96 -0.33 -0.94
CA PRO A 208 29.21 0.91 -0.78
C PRO A 208 28.23 1.09 -1.94
N ARG A 209 26.96 1.37 -1.59
CA ARG A 209 25.90 1.69 -2.56
C ARG A 209 25.21 2.98 -2.19
N THR A 210 24.72 3.70 -3.17
CA THR A 210 23.92 4.90 -2.98
C THR A 210 22.43 4.53 -2.86
N LEU A 211 21.70 5.29 -2.05
CA LEU A 211 20.25 5.16 -1.88
C LEU A 211 19.57 6.49 -2.22
N ASP A 212 18.66 6.45 -3.15
CA ASP A 212 17.69 7.51 -3.39
C ASP A 212 16.37 7.22 -2.67
N VAL A 213 15.96 8.17 -1.84
CA VAL A 213 14.71 8.10 -1.05
C VAL A 213 13.71 9.07 -1.65
N VAL A 214 12.68 8.55 -2.30
CA VAL A 214 11.59 9.31 -2.90
C VAL A 214 10.36 9.22 -2.04
N GLY A 215 9.90 10.37 -1.54
CA GLY A 215 8.75 10.51 -0.68
C GLY A 215 8.99 11.43 0.51
N THR A 216 7.94 11.66 1.29
CA THR A 216 7.95 12.52 2.48
C THR A 216 7.24 11.84 3.64
N GLY A 217 7.43 12.32 4.84
CA GLY A 217 6.75 11.82 6.03
C GLY A 217 7.36 12.32 7.34
N ASN A 218 6.69 11.97 8.43
CA ASN A 218 7.06 12.47 9.76
C ASN A 218 8.40 11.93 10.30
N MET A 219 8.97 10.90 9.66
CA MET A 219 10.26 10.36 10.07
C MET A 219 11.46 10.96 9.31
N GLU A 220 11.26 11.87 8.38
CA GLU A 220 12.36 12.36 7.53
C GLU A 220 13.55 12.89 8.35
N GLY A 221 13.28 13.72 9.36
CA GLY A 221 14.32 14.24 10.25
C GLY A 221 15.08 13.15 11.03
N GLU A 222 14.32 12.16 11.58
CA GLU A 222 14.92 11.03 12.29
C GLU A 222 15.78 10.15 11.36
N LEU A 223 15.35 9.97 10.11
CA LEU A 223 16.05 9.16 9.11
C LEU A 223 17.37 9.84 8.66
N LYS A 224 17.34 11.16 8.44
CA LYS A 224 18.55 11.93 8.14
C LYS A 224 19.56 11.86 9.31
N ALA A 225 19.10 12.03 10.54
CA ALA A 225 19.93 11.88 11.74
C ALA A 225 20.47 10.45 11.90
N LEU A 226 19.68 9.43 11.56
CA LEU A 226 20.12 8.03 11.58
C LEU A 226 21.20 7.77 10.53
N ALA A 227 21.06 8.26 9.31
CA ALA A 227 22.06 8.12 8.26
C ALA A 227 23.40 8.74 8.67
N ALA A 228 23.37 9.93 9.31
CA ALA A 228 24.58 10.57 9.85
C ALA A 228 25.23 9.73 10.95
N ARG A 229 24.47 9.22 11.92
CA ARG A 229 24.99 8.35 12.99
C ARG A 229 25.60 7.04 12.48
N LEU A 230 25.07 6.53 11.37
CA LEU A 230 25.57 5.30 10.73
C LEU A 230 26.76 5.56 9.80
N GLY A 231 27.18 6.81 9.61
CA GLY A 231 28.29 7.18 8.72
C GLY A 231 27.99 6.96 7.23
N ILE A 232 26.72 7.06 6.81
CA ILE A 232 26.28 6.83 5.44
C ILE A 232 25.53 8.04 4.83
N ALA A 233 25.59 9.21 5.47
CA ALA A 233 24.82 10.38 5.02
C ALA A 233 25.20 10.83 3.59
N ASP A 234 26.44 10.67 3.20
CA ASP A 234 26.99 10.95 1.86
C ASP A 234 26.44 10.04 0.76
N ARG A 235 25.94 8.86 1.15
CA ARG A 235 25.38 7.85 0.25
C ARG A 235 23.84 7.85 0.16
N VAL A 236 23.16 8.68 0.96
CA VAL A 236 21.69 8.70 1.04
C VAL A 236 21.13 10.04 0.62
N ARG A 237 20.38 10.07 -0.46
CA ARG A 237 19.73 11.27 -0.99
C ARG A 237 18.23 11.25 -0.72
N PHE A 238 17.73 12.27 -0.02
CA PHE A 238 16.30 12.46 0.23
C PHE A 238 15.75 13.42 -0.83
N ASN A 239 14.98 12.90 -1.78
CA ASN A 239 14.54 13.63 -2.97
C ASN A 239 13.12 14.24 -2.81
N GLY A 240 12.51 14.11 -1.62
CA GLY A 240 11.17 14.60 -1.38
C GLY A 240 10.08 13.89 -2.18
N PHE A 241 8.90 14.48 -2.23
CA PHE A 241 7.78 13.95 -3.03
C PHE A 241 8.03 14.13 -4.52
N GLN A 242 7.81 13.08 -5.28
CA GLN A 242 7.88 13.09 -6.75
C GLN A 242 6.51 12.72 -7.32
N LYS A 243 6.04 13.50 -8.29
CA LYS A 243 4.73 13.29 -8.93
C LYS A 243 4.72 12.00 -9.76
N ASP A 244 5.82 11.70 -10.43
CA ASP A 244 6.01 10.49 -11.24
C ASP A 244 7.22 9.70 -10.74
N PRO A 245 7.02 8.78 -9.77
CA PRO A 245 8.09 7.95 -9.25
C PRO A 245 8.54 6.85 -10.23
N GLN A 246 7.79 6.60 -11.31
CA GLN A 246 8.13 5.56 -12.28
C GLN A 246 9.42 5.90 -13.03
N ASP A 247 9.71 7.19 -13.28
CA ASP A 247 10.97 7.59 -13.91
C ASP A 247 12.18 7.28 -13.02
N TRP A 248 12.01 7.36 -11.70
CA TRP A 248 13.02 6.93 -10.74
C TRP A 248 13.19 5.41 -10.78
N MET A 249 12.06 4.66 -10.83
CA MET A 249 12.08 3.20 -10.90
C MET A 249 12.79 2.70 -12.17
N ARG A 250 12.52 3.30 -13.34
CA ARG A 250 13.16 2.90 -14.59
C ARG A 250 14.68 3.00 -14.55
N ARG A 251 15.23 3.96 -13.82
CA ARG A 251 16.67 4.21 -13.66
C ARG A 251 17.30 3.42 -12.51
N ALA A 252 16.49 2.85 -11.62
CA ALA A 252 16.99 2.13 -10.46
C ALA A 252 17.59 0.77 -10.86
N ALA A 253 18.77 0.46 -10.33
CA ALA A 253 19.31 -0.88 -10.42
C ALA A 253 18.53 -1.86 -9.54
N CYS A 254 18.02 -1.39 -8.40
CA CYS A 254 17.14 -2.18 -7.53
C CYS A 254 16.16 -1.27 -6.78
N VAL A 255 14.89 -1.68 -6.72
CA VAL A 255 13.87 -1.05 -5.88
C VAL A 255 13.72 -1.82 -4.58
N VAL A 256 13.78 -1.11 -3.46
CA VAL A 256 13.73 -1.73 -2.12
C VAL A 256 12.42 -1.39 -1.43
N VAL A 257 11.70 -2.42 -0.96
CA VAL A 257 10.44 -2.28 -0.23
C VAL A 257 10.58 -2.89 1.17
N PRO A 258 11.18 -2.17 2.12
CA PRO A 258 11.52 -2.68 3.44
C PRO A 258 10.37 -2.54 4.45
N SER A 259 9.14 -2.51 3.95
CA SER A 259 7.95 -2.41 4.82
C SER A 259 7.88 -3.59 5.76
N PHE A 260 7.82 -3.32 7.07
CA PHE A 260 7.70 -4.37 8.09
C PHE A 260 6.32 -4.37 8.76
N TRP A 261 5.41 -3.52 8.34
CA TRP A 261 3.99 -3.64 8.61
C TRP A 261 3.29 -4.46 7.51
N GLN A 262 2.11 -4.97 7.80
CA GLN A 262 1.35 -5.79 6.85
C GLN A 262 0.83 -4.91 5.69
N GLU A 263 1.57 -4.88 4.58
CA GLU A 263 1.08 -4.19 3.37
C GLU A 263 -0.17 -4.89 2.83
N PRO A 264 -1.22 -4.15 2.49
CA PRO A 264 -2.39 -4.74 1.84
C PRO A 264 -2.07 -5.43 0.50
N TYR A 265 -1.12 -4.87 -0.26
CA TYR A 265 -0.60 -5.43 -1.51
C TYR A 265 0.88 -5.08 -1.69
N GLY A 266 1.19 -3.80 -1.93
CA GLY A 266 2.54 -3.32 -2.22
C GLY A 266 2.65 -2.78 -3.64
N LEU A 267 1.89 -1.72 -3.94
CA LEU A 267 1.84 -1.11 -5.29
C LEU A 267 3.22 -0.77 -5.85
N VAL A 268 4.12 -0.25 -5.00
CA VAL A 268 5.50 0.09 -5.40
C VAL A 268 6.27 -1.13 -5.87
N ALA A 269 6.15 -2.27 -5.17
CA ALA A 269 6.77 -3.52 -5.59
C ALA A 269 6.19 -4.02 -6.91
N ALA A 270 4.86 -4.01 -7.05
CA ALA A 270 4.19 -4.43 -8.27
C ALA A 270 4.55 -3.55 -9.48
N GLU A 271 4.62 -2.23 -9.30
CA GLU A 271 5.03 -1.28 -10.34
C GLU A 271 6.49 -1.50 -10.76
N ALA A 272 7.41 -1.70 -9.81
CA ALA A 272 8.81 -2.00 -10.10
C ALA A 272 8.96 -3.31 -10.88
N VAL A 273 8.26 -4.37 -10.47
CA VAL A 273 8.23 -5.66 -11.18
C VAL A 273 7.67 -5.50 -12.60
N ALA A 274 6.58 -4.74 -12.78
CA ALA A 274 6.00 -4.48 -14.09
C ALA A 274 6.96 -3.70 -15.02
N LEU A 275 7.82 -2.86 -14.45
CA LEU A 275 8.88 -2.14 -15.17
C LEU A 275 10.14 -3.00 -15.40
N GLY A 276 10.13 -4.30 -15.03
CA GLY A 276 11.26 -5.19 -15.15
C GLY A 276 12.44 -4.83 -14.22
N ARG A 277 12.18 -4.13 -13.13
CA ARG A 277 13.24 -3.77 -12.17
C ARG A 277 13.40 -4.84 -11.10
N PRO A 278 14.65 -5.18 -10.74
CA PRO A 278 14.93 -5.98 -9.56
C PRO A 278 14.28 -5.38 -8.32
N VAL A 279 13.67 -6.24 -7.50
CA VAL A 279 13.01 -5.83 -6.25
C VAL A 279 13.56 -6.65 -5.10
N VAL A 280 13.92 -5.98 -4.00
CA VAL A 280 14.19 -6.61 -2.70
C VAL A 280 13.14 -6.13 -1.72
N ALA A 281 12.41 -7.05 -1.08
CA ALA A 281 11.33 -6.71 -0.17
C ALA A 281 11.25 -7.63 1.04
N PHE A 282 10.66 -7.18 2.13
CA PHE A 282 10.29 -8.07 3.21
C PHE A 282 9.08 -8.94 2.82
N ALA A 283 9.12 -10.22 3.18
CA ALA A 283 8.04 -11.19 2.94
C ALA A 283 6.90 -10.97 3.94
N ILE A 284 6.09 -9.92 3.75
CA ILE A 284 5.04 -9.56 4.69
C ILE A 284 3.77 -9.05 3.99
N GLY A 285 2.60 -9.40 4.54
CA GLY A 285 1.33 -8.97 3.99
C GLY A 285 1.12 -9.44 2.56
N GLY A 286 0.64 -8.56 1.69
CA GLY A 286 0.46 -8.81 0.27
C GLY A 286 1.72 -8.60 -0.59
N LEU A 287 2.89 -8.25 -0.01
CA LEU A 287 4.12 -8.04 -0.78
C LEU A 287 4.55 -9.26 -1.60
N PRO A 288 4.51 -10.51 -1.06
CA PRO A 288 4.83 -11.68 -1.88
C PRO A 288 3.93 -11.82 -3.12
N GLU A 289 2.65 -11.53 -3.00
CA GLU A 289 1.70 -11.55 -4.12
C GLU A 289 2.01 -10.43 -5.14
N ALA A 290 2.29 -9.22 -4.65
CA ALA A 290 2.64 -8.08 -5.49
C ALA A 290 3.92 -8.33 -6.32
N CYS A 291 4.86 -9.07 -5.76
CA CYS A 291 6.13 -9.41 -6.41
C CYS A 291 6.01 -10.52 -7.46
N GLN A 292 4.95 -11.32 -7.47
CA GLN A 292 4.70 -12.37 -8.48
C GLN A 292 5.89 -13.33 -8.70
N GLY A 293 6.63 -13.66 -7.64
CA GLY A 293 7.82 -14.51 -7.73
C GLY A 293 9.05 -13.85 -8.36
N LYS A 294 9.00 -12.56 -8.69
CA LYS A 294 10.07 -11.81 -9.39
C LYS A 294 10.88 -10.91 -8.47
N ALA A 295 10.89 -11.17 -7.17
CA ALA A 295 11.63 -10.37 -6.19
C ALA A 295 12.41 -11.26 -5.24
N THR A 296 13.49 -10.72 -4.68
CA THR A 296 14.17 -11.33 -3.54
C THR A 296 13.40 -10.96 -2.27
N LEU A 297 12.79 -11.97 -1.66
CA LEU A 297 12.01 -11.81 -0.44
C LEU A 297 12.85 -12.18 0.79
N VAL A 298 12.84 -11.30 1.79
CA VAL A 298 13.63 -11.44 3.02
C VAL A 298 12.68 -11.46 4.23
N SER A 299 13.05 -12.17 5.27
CA SER A 299 12.28 -12.21 6.53
C SER A 299 12.10 -10.78 7.11
N PRO A 300 10.88 -10.41 7.53
CA PRO A 300 10.61 -9.06 8.04
C PRO A 300 11.49 -8.69 9.23
N GLY A 301 12.23 -7.58 9.09
CA GLY A 301 13.11 -7.07 10.15
C GLY A 301 14.50 -7.72 10.21
N ASP A 302 14.81 -8.70 9.37
CA ASP A 302 16.15 -9.26 9.26
C ASP A 302 17.06 -8.33 8.44
N ILE A 303 17.79 -7.49 9.16
CA ILE A 303 18.67 -6.48 8.57
C ILE A 303 19.90 -7.12 7.91
N ALA A 304 20.38 -8.23 8.43
CA ALA A 304 21.55 -8.92 7.86
C ALA A 304 21.21 -9.58 6.53
N ALA A 305 20.06 -10.29 6.48
CA ALA A 305 19.56 -10.87 5.25
C ALA A 305 19.17 -9.78 4.21
N LEU A 306 18.63 -8.63 4.66
CA LEU A 306 18.35 -7.50 3.77
C LEU A 306 19.65 -6.96 3.16
N ALA A 307 20.71 -6.77 3.94
CA ALA A 307 22.01 -6.30 3.44
C ALA A 307 22.59 -7.30 2.40
N ALA A 308 22.59 -8.59 2.72
CA ALA A 308 23.06 -9.63 1.80
C ALA A 308 22.25 -9.69 0.49
N ALA A 309 20.93 -9.55 0.56
CA ALA A 309 20.06 -9.52 -0.62
C ALA A 309 20.34 -8.31 -1.51
N LEU A 310 20.63 -7.14 -0.90
CA LEU A 310 20.98 -5.91 -1.63
C LEU A 310 22.36 -6.02 -2.30
N GLU A 311 23.29 -6.78 -1.74
CA GLU A 311 24.61 -7.06 -2.35
C GLU A 311 24.48 -8.02 -3.54
N SER A 312 23.72 -9.12 -3.41
CA SER A 312 23.58 -10.15 -4.43
C SER A 312 22.63 -9.80 -5.57
N GLY A 313 21.58 -9.04 -5.30
CA GLY A 313 20.50 -8.74 -6.26
C GLY A 313 20.90 -7.82 -7.42
N THR A 314 22.15 -7.35 -7.48
CA THR A 314 22.65 -6.44 -8.52
C THR A 314 23.70 -7.08 -9.43
N ASP A 315 24.12 -8.30 -9.14
CA ASP A 315 25.13 -9.04 -9.95
C ASP A 315 24.54 -9.66 -11.24
N SER A 316 23.24 -9.45 -11.51
CA SER A 316 22.59 -9.97 -12.73
C SER A 316 23.01 -9.25 -14.05
N LYS A 317 24.01 -8.39 -14.02
CA LYS A 317 24.63 -7.81 -15.25
C LYS A 317 25.66 -8.73 -15.92
N GLY A 318 25.67 -10.01 -15.67
CA GLY A 318 26.73 -10.89 -16.17
C GLY A 318 26.37 -12.32 -16.51
N LYS A 319 25.11 -12.64 -16.78
CA LYS A 319 24.75 -13.96 -17.35
C LYS A 319 23.78 -13.84 -18.52
N GLU A 320 24.17 -13.15 -19.56
CA GLU A 320 23.81 -13.59 -20.90
C GLU A 320 24.76 -14.74 -21.21
N THR A 321 24.24 -15.94 -21.16
CA THR A 321 24.91 -17.18 -21.55
C THR A 321 25.21 -17.13 -23.02
N ALA A 322 26.49 -17.41 -23.34
CA ALA A 322 26.97 -17.82 -24.65
C ALA A 322 26.19 -19.03 -25.17
#